data_9e0efbf71b74fd1c717cfd84cf7d21e2
#
_entry.id   9e0efbf71b74fd1c717cfd84cf7d21e2
#
_cell.length_a   1.000
_cell.length_b   1.000
_cell.length_c   1.000
_cell.angle_alpha   90.00
_cell.angle_beta   90.00
_cell.angle_gamma   90.00
#
_symmetry.space_group_name_H-M   'P 1'
#
loop_
_entity.id
_entity.type
_entity.pdbx_description
1 polymer ?
#
loop_
_entity_poly.entity_id
_entity_poly.type
_entity_poly.pdbx_seq_one_letter_code
_entity_poly.pdbx_strand_id
1 'polypeptide(L)'
;MTNVNPMIIAKATSWLKSNIDEKSKAEIQSLLDSTDKSELIDSFYRDLEFGTGGLRGIMGVGSNRMNVYTVAMATQGLANYLLKCFPNERISVAITHDCRINNTLFADTTANVFTANGIKVKYFKEMRPTPMLSFAIRHFGCKSGVMVTASHNPKEYNGYKAYWEDGGQVVAPHDINIITEVQKITSVDDVNWDKNDSLIEYIEEDFDLIYLNEVKKLSLSPIAIMLQRNMPIVFSPIHGASGKMVPAALKVFGFENIHVVKEQAEPDGTFPTVIYPNPEEAEALTMALALGKEVNAELVLACDPDGDRYAACVPDENGNFELLNGNQTGSLITYYLLSKWREQGKLTGKEFMVNTIVTTELIDEICKSFGVTCYSVLTGFKNIAEVILAQEGKQTYIGGGEESYGYLVGDFVRDKDGVSACSI
;
A
#
# COMPACT_ATOMS: atom_id res chain seq x y z
N MET A 1 -3.69 41.31 12.99
CA MET A 1 -3.23 40.85 11.65
C MET A 1 -2.03 39.98 11.89
N THR A 2 -2.15 38.70 11.65
CA THR A 2 -1.01 37.76 11.72
C THR A 2 -0.03 38.16 10.63
N ASN A 3 1.19 38.53 11.03
CA ASN A 3 2.22 38.93 10.10
C ASN A 3 2.72 37.68 9.36
N VAL A 4 2.19 37.42 8.16
CA VAL A 4 2.58 36.27 7.33
C VAL A 4 4.03 36.44 6.91
N ASN A 5 4.84 35.40 7.05
CA ASN A 5 6.22 35.39 6.57
C ASN A 5 6.26 35.76 5.07
N PRO A 6 7.00 36.78 4.67
CA PRO A 6 7.12 37.21 3.27
C PRO A 6 7.53 36.10 2.31
N MET A 7 8.27 35.11 2.77
CA MET A 7 8.65 33.93 1.96
C MET A 7 7.44 33.08 1.54
N ILE A 8 6.42 32.97 2.38
CA ILE A 8 5.18 32.22 2.07
C ILE A 8 4.42 32.95 0.95
N ILE A 9 4.28 34.28 1.07
CA ILE A 9 3.62 35.08 0.04
C ILE A 9 4.40 35.01 -1.28
N ALA A 10 5.73 35.11 -1.23
CA ALA A 10 6.58 35.02 -2.41
C ALA A 10 6.42 33.64 -3.10
N LYS A 11 6.36 32.53 -2.32
CA LYS A 11 6.17 31.18 -2.84
C LYS A 11 4.80 31.02 -3.49
N ALA A 12 3.73 31.44 -2.82
CA ALA A 12 2.38 31.40 -3.40
C ALA A 12 2.27 32.24 -4.68
N THR A 13 2.91 33.42 -4.68
CA THR A 13 2.98 34.32 -5.87
C THR A 13 3.79 33.68 -7.01
N SER A 14 4.85 32.92 -6.69
CA SER A 14 5.61 32.16 -7.69
C SER A 14 4.74 31.10 -8.37
N TRP A 15 3.92 30.37 -7.59
CA TRP A 15 2.99 29.39 -8.14
C TRP A 15 1.95 30.02 -9.09
N LEU A 16 1.44 31.22 -8.79
CA LEU A 16 0.55 31.95 -9.71
C LEU A 16 1.17 32.23 -11.06
N LYS A 17 2.50 32.38 -11.13
CA LYS A 17 3.23 32.66 -12.37
C LYS A 17 3.64 31.40 -13.14
N SER A 18 3.58 30.23 -12.50
CA SER A 18 3.93 28.95 -13.11
C SER A 18 2.81 28.49 -14.05
N ASN A 19 3.12 27.50 -14.89
CA ASN A 19 2.17 26.90 -15.82
C ASN A 19 1.22 25.91 -15.11
N ILE A 20 0.36 26.46 -14.23
CA ILE A 20 -0.72 25.73 -13.55
C ILE A 20 -2.08 26.15 -14.09
N ASP A 21 -3.10 25.33 -13.87
CA ASP A 21 -4.46 25.58 -14.36
C ASP A 21 -5.11 26.80 -13.69
N GLU A 22 -6.07 27.42 -14.38
CA GLU A 22 -6.72 28.65 -13.92
C GLU A 22 -7.55 28.45 -12.64
N LYS A 23 -8.08 27.25 -12.38
CA LYS A 23 -8.78 26.92 -11.13
C LYS A 23 -7.83 26.95 -9.96
N SER A 24 -6.69 26.31 -10.08
CA SER A 24 -5.61 26.35 -9.05
C SER A 24 -5.09 27.76 -8.81
N LYS A 25 -4.91 28.58 -9.87
CA LYS A 25 -4.55 30.00 -9.73
C LYS A 25 -5.60 30.78 -8.95
N ALA A 26 -6.87 30.61 -9.30
CA ALA A 26 -7.97 31.29 -8.61
C ALA A 26 -8.04 30.92 -7.12
N GLU A 27 -7.80 29.65 -6.79
CA GLU A 27 -7.78 29.17 -5.41
C GLU A 27 -6.61 29.77 -4.63
N ILE A 28 -5.39 29.78 -5.20
CA ILE A 28 -4.22 30.41 -4.58
C ILE A 28 -4.44 31.91 -4.40
N GLN A 29 -5.04 32.60 -5.38
CA GLN A 29 -5.35 34.03 -5.27
C GLN A 29 -6.36 34.27 -4.13
N SER A 30 -7.38 33.41 -4.00
CA SER A 30 -8.35 33.48 -2.89
C SER A 30 -7.67 33.36 -1.52
N LEU A 31 -6.69 32.44 -1.38
CA LEU A 31 -5.90 32.30 -0.14
C LEU A 31 -5.05 33.55 0.13
N LEU A 32 -4.47 34.16 -0.91
CA LEU A 32 -3.71 35.42 -0.79
C LEU A 32 -4.60 36.58 -0.39
N ASP A 33 -5.84 36.65 -0.84
CA ASP A 33 -6.80 37.71 -0.57
C ASP A 33 -7.55 37.55 0.74
N SER A 34 -7.64 36.30 1.28
CA SER A 34 -8.33 36.00 2.53
C SER A 34 -7.78 36.82 3.70
N THR A 35 -8.66 37.22 4.60
CA THR A 35 -8.26 37.87 5.90
C THR A 35 -7.66 36.84 6.87
N ASP A 36 -8.14 35.62 6.86
CA ASP A 36 -7.50 34.51 7.56
C ASP A 36 -6.43 33.88 6.66
N LYS A 37 -5.20 33.91 7.11
CA LYS A 37 -4.03 33.41 6.40
C LYS A 37 -3.61 32.00 6.83
N SER A 38 -4.37 31.34 7.71
CA SER A 38 -3.99 30.04 8.27
C SER A 38 -3.81 29.00 7.19
N GLU A 39 -4.75 28.89 6.24
CA GLU A 39 -4.67 27.95 5.12
C GLU A 39 -3.55 28.33 4.14
N LEU A 40 -3.34 29.61 3.84
CA LEU A 40 -2.21 30.06 3.02
C LEU A 40 -0.87 29.63 3.63
N ILE A 41 -0.72 29.85 4.94
CA ILE A 41 0.50 29.49 5.67
C ILE A 41 0.70 27.98 5.57
N ASP A 42 -0.31 27.18 5.90
CA ASP A 42 -0.20 25.73 5.91
C ASP A 42 0.07 25.14 4.52
N SER A 43 -0.48 25.76 3.47
CA SER A 43 -0.28 25.33 2.08
C SER A 43 1.12 25.63 1.51
N PHE A 44 1.82 26.64 2.05
CA PHE A 44 3.06 27.15 1.45
C PHE A 44 4.26 27.31 2.39
N TYR A 45 4.14 26.98 3.71
CA TYR A 45 5.24 27.20 4.66
C TYR A 45 6.47 26.31 4.40
N ARG A 46 6.28 25.19 3.70
CA ARG A 46 7.33 24.27 3.25
C ARG A 46 6.95 23.62 1.93
N ASP A 47 7.81 22.78 1.39
CA ASP A 47 7.47 21.83 0.34
C ASP A 47 7.04 20.51 0.96
N LEU A 48 6.14 19.79 0.28
CA LEU A 48 5.76 18.45 0.67
C LEU A 48 7.00 17.55 0.49
N GLU A 49 7.47 17.02 1.61
CA GLU A 49 8.69 16.21 1.61
C GLU A 49 8.44 14.86 0.96
N PHE A 50 9.30 14.50 0.00
CA PHE A 50 9.44 13.13 -0.43
C PHE A 50 10.23 12.42 0.68
N GLY A 51 9.49 11.72 1.58
CA GLY A 51 10.10 10.96 2.66
C GLY A 51 10.72 9.64 2.17
N THR A 52 11.22 8.84 3.07
CA THR A 52 11.91 7.57 2.77
C THR A 52 11.05 6.49 2.10
N GLY A 53 9.82 6.78 1.74
CA GLY A 53 8.89 5.86 1.04
C GLY A 53 7.98 6.57 0.04
N GLY A 54 8.09 7.90 -0.10
CA GLY A 54 7.25 8.69 -1.01
C GLY A 54 6.66 9.94 -0.39
N LEU A 55 5.57 10.45 -0.96
CA LEU A 55 4.83 11.62 -0.47
C LEU A 55 3.62 11.19 0.37
N ARG A 56 3.25 12.01 1.33
CA ARG A 56 1.96 11.92 2.02
C ARG A 56 1.54 13.30 2.55
N GLY A 57 0.31 13.72 2.29
CA GLY A 57 -0.19 15.01 2.75
C GLY A 57 -1.68 15.19 2.50
N ILE A 58 -2.20 16.30 3.03
CA ILE A 58 -3.56 16.75 2.76
C ILE A 58 -3.65 17.21 1.29
N MET A 59 -4.76 16.90 0.63
CA MET A 59 -5.03 17.36 -0.74
C MET A 59 -5.37 18.86 -0.76
N GLY A 60 -4.94 19.57 -1.81
CA GLY A 60 -5.24 20.97 -2.00
C GLY A 60 -4.16 21.69 -2.83
N VAL A 61 -4.32 23.00 -3.01
CA VAL A 61 -3.32 23.82 -3.72
C VAL A 61 -2.16 24.19 -2.80
N GLY A 62 -0.98 24.25 -3.37
CA GLY A 62 0.24 24.68 -2.67
C GLY A 62 1.33 23.64 -2.62
N SER A 63 2.52 24.08 -2.24
CA SER A 63 3.72 23.24 -2.24
C SER A 63 3.74 22.21 -1.10
N ASN A 64 2.98 22.44 -0.02
CA ASN A 64 2.84 21.51 1.11
C ASN A 64 1.52 20.71 1.03
N ARG A 65 1.01 20.49 -0.15
CA ARG A 65 -0.24 19.74 -0.42
C ARG A 65 -0.02 18.66 -1.48
N MET A 66 -0.83 17.57 -1.38
CA MET A 66 -0.97 16.62 -2.47
C MET A 66 -1.85 17.20 -3.57
N ASN A 67 -1.28 17.40 -4.74
CA ASN A 67 -1.95 17.85 -5.94
C ASN A 67 -1.20 17.36 -7.19
N VAL A 68 -1.76 17.61 -8.37
CA VAL A 68 -1.17 17.16 -9.65
C VAL A 68 0.26 17.69 -9.86
N TYR A 69 0.57 18.87 -9.33
CA TYR A 69 1.88 19.49 -9.52
C TYR A 69 2.94 18.89 -8.61
N THR A 70 2.62 18.68 -7.32
CA THR A 70 3.55 18.03 -6.37
C THR A 70 3.78 16.56 -6.73
N VAL A 71 2.76 15.86 -7.22
CA VAL A 71 2.87 14.50 -7.77
C VAL A 71 3.75 14.50 -9.03
N ALA A 72 3.53 15.44 -9.96
CA ALA A 72 4.31 15.54 -11.18
C ALA A 72 5.80 15.85 -10.91
N MET A 73 6.08 16.79 -9.99
CA MET A 73 7.45 17.14 -9.59
C MET A 73 8.16 15.94 -8.95
N ALA A 74 7.49 15.20 -8.06
CA ALA A 74 8.04 13.99 -7.47
C ALA A 74 8.31 12.90 -8.52
N THR A 75 7.37 12.71 -9.46
CA THR A 75 7.53 11.75 -10.56
C THR A 75 8.65 12.14 -11.50
N GLN A 76 8.83 13.43 -11.80
CA GLN A 76 9.96 13.92 -12.59
C GLN A 76 11.30 13.60 -11.93
N GLY A 77 11.40 13.82 -10.61
CA GLY A 77 12.61 13.48 -9.85
C GLY A 77 12.89 11.97 -9.88
N LEU A 78 11.86 11.13 -9.68
CA LEU A 78 12.00 9.68 -9.77
C LEU A 78 12.39 9.24 -11.19
N ALA A 79 11.79 9.82 -12.24
CA ALA A 79 12.15 9.54 -13.64
C ALA A 79 13.61 9.90 -13.91
N ASN A 80 14.07 11.06 -13.46
CA ASN A 80 15.47 11.50 -13.61
C ASN A 80 16.43 10.52 -12.93
N TYR A 81 16.08 10.00 -11.75
CA TYR A 81 16.89 9.02 -11.04
C TYR A 81 16.93 7.68 -11.78
N LEU A 82 15.79 7.17 -12.24
CA LEU A 82 15.72 5.92 -13.03
C LEU A 82 16.57 5.99 -14.29
N LEU A 83 16.48 7.09 -15.04
CA LEU A 83 17.30 7.30 -16.25
C LEU A 83 18.81 7.32 -15.96
N LYS A 84 19.22 7.75 -14.76
CA LYS A 84 20.62 7.70 -14.32
C LYS A 84 21.06 6.31 -13.90
N CYS A 85 20.19 5.56 -13.24
CA CYS A 85 20.49 4.19 -12.79
C CYS A 85 20.56 3.20 -13.98
N PHE A 86 19.73 3.40 -15.00
CA PHE A 86 19.54 2.46 -16.11
C PHE A 86 19.73 3.12 -17.51
N PRO A 87 20.89 3.77 -17.77
CA PRO A 87 21.07 4.66 -18.93
C PRO A 87 20.98 3.96 -20.30
N ASN A 88 21.15 2.63 -20.34
CA ASN A 88 21.15 1.84 -21.59
C ASN A 88 20.04 0.80 -21.62
N GLU A 89 19.09 0.86 -20.70
CA GLU A 89 18.01 -0.12 -20.58
C GLU A 89 16.67 0.48 -21.01
N ARG A 90 15.76 -0.39 -21.42
CA ARG A 90 14.36 -0.01 -21.61
C ARG A 90 13.67 -0.06 -20.25
N ILE A 91 13.50 1.13 -19.66
CA ILE A 91 12.88 1.26 -18.36
C ILE A 91 11.37 1.10 -18.49
N SER A 92 10.77 0.31 -17.59
CA SER A 92 9.33 0.28 -17.36
C SER A 92 9.03 0.45 -15.89
N VAL A 93 7.87 1.02 -15.59
CA VAL A 93 7.33 1.21 -14.23
C VAL A 93 5.92 0.65 -14.14
N ALA A 94 5.53 0.12 -12.99
CA ALA A 94 4.15 -0.30 -12.74
C ALA A 94 3.42 0.78 -11.92
N ILE A 95 2.12 1.01 -12.20
CA ILE A 95 1.31 2.01 -11.48
C ILE A 95 -0.03 1.42 -11.11
N THR A 96 -0.43 1.60 -9.87
CA THR A 96 -1.80 1.36 -9.39
C THR A 96 -2.20 2.38 -8.33
N HIS A 97 -3.44 2.33 -7.89
CA HIS A 97 -3.98 3.22 -6.87
C HIS A 97 -5.09 2.54 -6.06
N ASP A 98 -5.43 3.11 -4.92
CA ASP A 98 -6.62 2.75 -4.14
C ASP A 98 -7.85 3.61 -4.53
N CYS A 99 -8.89 3.58 -3.69
CA CYS A 99 -10.17 4.24 -3.97
C CYS A 99 -10.21 5.76 -3.66
N ARG A 100 -9.14 6.35 -3.12
CA ARG A 100 -9.18 7.74 -2.62
C ARG A 100 -9.54 8.76 -3.68
N ILE A 101 -10.12 9.89 -3.25
CA ILE A 101 -10.42 11.03 -4.10
C ILE A 101 -9.15 11.46 -4.84
N ASN A 102 -9.26 11.78 -6.12
CA ASN A 102 -8.17 12.16 -7.02
C ASN A 102 -7.13 11.07 -7.33
N ASN A 103 -7.29 9.83 -6.86
CA ASN A 103 -6.29 8.80 -7.10
C ASN A 103 -6.07 8.50 -8.58
N THR A 104 -7.13 8.36 -9.36
CA THR A 104 -7.00 8.19 -10.81
C THR A 104 -6.28 9.38 -11.45
N LEU A 105 -6.63 10.62 -11.05
CA LEU A 105 -5.98 11.83 -11.56
C LEU A 105 -4.47 11.86 -11.22
N PHE A 106 -4.09 11.46 -10.01
CA PHE A 106 -2.69 11.42 -9.60
C PHE A 106 -1.93 10.27 -10.26
N ALA A 107 -2.56 9.11 -10.44
CA ALA A 107 -1.98 7.98 -11.16
C ALA A 107 -1.78 8.31 -12.65
N ASP A 108 -2.76 8.95 -13.28
CA ASP A 108 -2.65 9.44 -14.67
C ASP A 108 -1.54 10.49 -14.80
N THR A 109 -1.45 11.43 -13.85
CA THR A 109 -0.35 12.41 -13.81
C THR A 109 1.01 11.71 -13.73
N THR A 110 1.13 10.70 -12.87
CA THR A 110 2.34 9.89 -12.72
C THR A 110 2.69 9.19 -14.04
N ALA A 111 1.71 8.53 -14.69
CA ALA A 111 1.90 7.85 -15.96
C ALA A 111 2.33 8.83 -17.06
N ASN A 112 1.68 9.99 -17.14
CA ASN A 112 1.97 11.03 -18.12
C ASN A 112 3.41 11.54 -18.00
N VAL A 113 3.88 11.83 -16.78
CA VAL A 113 5.27 12.30 -16.57
C VAL A 113 6.28 11.21 -16.88
N PHE A 114 6.06 9.95 -16.49
CA PHE A 114 6.97 8.87 -16.89
C PHE A 114 7.06 8.72 -18.41
N THR A 115 5.91 8.72 -19.11
CA THR A 115 5.90 8.57 -20.56
C THR A 115 6.50 9.76 -21.29
N ALA A 116 6.33 10.99 -20.77
CA ALA A 116 7.01 12.19 -21.26
C ALA A 116 8.54 12.06 -21.18
N ASN A 117 9.06 11.30 -20.22
CA ASN A 117 10.49 11.02 -20.07
C ASN A 117 10.93 9.72 -20.79
N GLY A 118 10.09 9.15 -21.67
CA GLY A 118 10.43 7.96 -22.47
C GLY A 118 10.37 6.64 -21.69
N ILE A 119 9.83 6.64 -20.49
CA ILE A 119 9.69 5.46 -19.62
C ILE A 119 8.36 4.77 -19.93
N LYS A 120 8.38 3.45 -20.17
CA LYS A 120 7.16 2.66 -20.34
C LYS A 120 6.40 2.52 -19.04
N VAL A 121 5.06 2.51 -19.14
CA VAL A 121 4.18 2.36 -18.00
C VAL A 121 3.34 1.11 -18.15
N LYS A 122 3.38 0.23 -17.15
CA LYS A 122 2.43 -0.86 -16.92
C LYS A 122 1.37 -0.35 -15.95
N TYR A 123 0.20 0.01 -16.45
CA TYR A 123 -0.84 0.70 -15.70
C TYR A 123 -2.02 -0.22 -15.44
N PHE A 124 -2.34 -0.46 -14.16
CA PHE A 124 -3.53 -1.21 -13.83
C PHE A 124 -4.78 -0.45 -14.30
N LYS A 125 -5.58 -1.09 -15.14
CA LYS A 125 -6.80 -0.49 -15.70
C LYS A 125 -7.85 -0.19 -14.62
N GLU A 126 -7.91 -1.05 -13.61
CA GLU A 126 -8.71 -0.88 -12.41
C GLU A 126 -7.80 -0.82 -11.19
N MET A 127 -8.27 -0.19 -10.12
CA MET A 127 -7.52 -0.19 -8.85
C MET A 127 -7.24 -1.61 -8.38
N ARG A 128 -6.04 -1.80 -7.81
CA ARG A 128 -5.64 -3.06 -7.19
C ARG A 128 -4.87 -2.78 -5.90
N PRO A 129 -4.91 -3.71 -4.93
CA PRO A 129 -4.21 -3.55 -3.67
C PRO A 129 -2.69 -3.48 -3.86
N THR A 130 -2.04 -2.84 -2.90
CA THR A 130 -0.57 -2.63 -2.84
C THR A 130 0.25 -3.90 -3.15
N PRO A 131 -0.05 -5.09 -2.61
CA PRO A 131 0.73 -6.29 -2.94
C PRO A 131 0.70 -6.66 -4.42
N MET A 132 -0.37 -6.34 -5.14
CA MET A 132 -0.42 -6.60 -6.58
C MET A 132 0.50 -5.68 -7.38
N LEU A 133 0.79 -4.46 -6.90
CA LEU A 133 1.84 -3.62 -7.49
C LEU A 133 3.21 -4.27 -7.33
N SER A 134 3.55 -4.67 -6.10
CA SER A 134 4.80 -5.37 -5.82
C SER A 134 4.97 -6.60 -6.71
N PHE A 135 3.91 -7.38 -6.86
CA PHE A 135 3.89 -8.54 -7.75
C PHE A 135 4.08 -8.15 -9.23
N ALA A 136 3.41 -7.11 -9.72
CA ALA A 136 3.52 -6.65 -11.10
C ALA A 136 4.94 -6.16 -11.43
N ILE A 137 5.58 -5.41 -10.52
CA ILE A 137 6.98 -4.97 -10.69
C ILE A 137 7.89 -6.18 -10.96
N ARG A 138 7.80 -7.20 -10.12
CA ARG A 138 8.60 -8.44 -10.23
C ARG A 138 8.24 -9.25 -11.47
N HIS A 139 6.95 -9.44 -11.72
CA HIS A 139 6.44 -10.26 -12.83
C HIS A 139 6.82 -9.68 -14.20
N PHE A 140 6.69 -8.38 -14.38
CA PHE A 140 7.00 -7.70 -15.64
C PHE A 140 8.46 -7.23 -15.74
N GLY A 141 9.26 -7.39 -14.69
CA GLY A 141 10.63 -6.88 -14.64
C GLY A 141 10.71 -5.36 -14.71
N CYS A 142 9.75 -4.67 -14.11
CA CYS A 142 9.77 -3.22 -14.02
C CYS A 142 10.93 -2.74 -13.14
N LYS A 143 11.50 -1.58 -13.47
CA LYS A 143 12.59 -0.98 -12.68
C LYS A 143 12.09 -0.21 -11.45
N SER A 144 10.81 0.12 -11.41
CA SER A 144 10.17 0.83 -10.31
C SER A 144 8.66 0.64 -10.38
N GLY A 145 7.97 1.12 -9.35
CA GLY A 145 6.52 1.22 -9.36
C GLY A 145 6.01 2.31 -8.43
N VAL A 146 4.77 2.69 -8.62
CA VAL A 146 4.10 3.72 -7.83
C VAL A 146 2.72 3.24 -7.39
N MET A 147 2.47 3.31 -6.08
CA MET A 147 1.15 3.16 -5.49
C MET A 147 0.64 4.53 -5.03
N VAL A 148 -0.46 4.98 -5.62
CA VAL A 148 -1.12 6.22 -5.19
C VAL A 148 -2.12 5.87 -4.10
N THR A 149 -1.75 6.18 -2.86
CA THR A 149 -2.53 5.85 -1.65
C THR A 149 -2.04 6.62 -0.43
N ALA A 150 -2.91 6.89 0.51
CA ALA A 150 -2.54 7.30 1.86
C ALA A 150 -2.88 6.20 2.90
N SER A 151 -3.01 4.92 2.45
CA SER A 151 -3.33 3.77 3.31
C SER A 151 -4.59 4.05 4.16
N HIS A 152 -4.50 3.99 5.47
CA HIS A 152 -5.60 4.19 6.43
C HIS A 152 -5.77 5.63 6.93
N ASN A 153 -5.05 6.62 6.36
CA ASN A 153 -5.23 8.03 6.75
C ASN A 153 -6.64 8.55 6.44
N PRO A 154 -7.11 9.63 7.10
CA PRO A 154 -8.39 10.28 6.80
C PRO A 154 -8.56 10.62 5.32
N LYS A 155 -9.81 10.83 4.89
CA LYS A 155 -10.19 11.05 3.48
C LYS A 155 -9.54 12.27 2.83
N GLU A 156 -9.16 13.27 3.63
CA GLU A 156 -8.50 14.50 3.17
C GLU A 156 -7.06 14.26 2.71
N TYR A 157 -6.47 13.12 3.11
CA TYR A 157 -5.09 12.76 2.76
C TYR A 157 -5.02 11.96 1.47
N ASN A 158 -3.91 12.17 0.76
CA ASN A 158 -3.47 11.29 -0.30
C ASN A 158 -1.96 11.09 -0.21
N GLY A 159 -1.41 10.17 -1.02
CA GLY A 159 0.01 9.86 -0.99
C GLY A 159 0.49 9.19 -2.27
N TYR A 160 1.80 9.00 -2.32
CA TYR A 160 2.52 8.46 -3.46
C TYR A 160 3.65 7.59 -2.89
N LYS A 161 3.50 6.26 -2.89
CA LYS A 161 4.52 5.31 -2.44
C LYS A 161 5.36 4.87 -3.64
N ALA A 162 6.69 4.98 -3.54
CA ALA A 162 7.63 4.53 -4.58
C ALA A 162 8.23 3.17 -4.24
N TYR A 163 8.36 2.32 -5.26
CA TYR A 163 8.88 0.95 -5.18
C TYR A 163 10.07 0.77 -6.09
N TRP A 164 10.97 -0.17 -5.77
CA TRP A 164 12.15 -0.49 -6.56
C TRP A 164 11.95 -1.79 -7.37
N GLU A 165 12.96 -2.16 -8.19
CA GLU A 165 12.87 -3.30 -9.12
C GLU A 165 12.69 -4.66 -8.45
N ASP A 166 13.00 -4.79 -7.16
CA ASP A 166 12.75 -5.99 -6.37
C ASP A 166 11.28 -6.13 -5.93
N GLY A 167 10.47 -5.09 -6.10
CA GLY A 167 9.07 -5.02 -5.68
C GLY A 167 8.87 -4.49 -4.26
N GLY A 168 9.93 -4.15 -3.53
CA GLY A 168 9.88 -3.49 -2.22
C GLY A 168 9.77 -1.98 -2.32
N GLN A 169 9.29 -1.32 -1.26
CA GLN A 169 9.38 0.13 -1.16
C GLN A 169 10.84 0.56 -1.19
N VAL A 170 11.12 1.73 -1.79
CA VAL A 170 12.49 2.24 -1.89
C VAL A 170 13.15 2.39 -0.52
N VAL A 171 14.40 1.93 -0.44
CA VAL A 171 15.29 2.01 0.73
C VAL A 171 16.62 2.63 0.34
N ALA A 172 17.50 2.86 1.32
CA ALA A 172 18.83 3.38 1.04
C ALA A 172 19.62 2.44 0.09
N PRO A 173 20.39 2.99 -0.86
CA PRO A 173 20.65 4.41 -1.10
C PRO A 173 19.61 5.08 -2.02
N HIS A 174 18.64 4.32 -2.55
CA HIS A 174 17.72 4.79 -3.58
C HIS A 174 16.78 5.88 -3.07
N ASP A 175 16.24 5.76 -1.86
CA ASP A 175 15.36 6.74 -1.24
C ASP A 175 16.03 8.14 -1.16
N ILE A 176 17.25 8.21 -0.63
CA ILE A 176 18.02 9.47 -0.51
C ILE A 176 18.34 10.05 -1.90
N ASN A 177 18.70 9.19 -2.85
CA ASN A 177 19.03 9.63 -4.20
C ASN A 177 17.79 10.15 -4.95
N ILE A 178 16.62 9.50 -4.80
CA ILE A 178 15.35 9.99 -5.34
C ILE A 178 15.00 11.34 -4.73
N ILE A 179 15.08 11.49 -3.40
CA ILE A 179 14.85 12.76 -2.70
C ILE A 179 15.74 13.85 -3.29
N THR A 180 17.03 13.54 -3.53
CA THR A 180 17.98 14.48 -4.10
C THR A 180 17.58 14.92 -5.52
N GLU A 181 17.05 14.03 -6.35
CA GLU A 181 16.57 14.37 -7.69
C GLU A 181 15.25 15.16 -7.63
N VAL A 182 14.34 14.82 -6.73
CA VAL A 182 13.09 15.56 -6.50
C VAL A 182 13.38 17.00 -6.06
N GLN A 183 14.35 17.21 -5.16
CA GLN A 183 14.73 18.53 -4.68
C GLN A 183 15.33 19.45 -5.76
N LYS A 184 15.78 18.90 -6.90
CA LYS A 184 16.24 19.69 -8.05
C LYS A 184 15.09 20.24 -8.89
N ILE A 185 13.89 19.70 -8.74
CA ILE A 185 12.68 20.16 -9.41
C ILE A 185 12.11 21.29 -8.55
N THR A 186 12.43 22.53 -8.90
CA THR A 186 12.11 23.70 -8.06
C THR A 186 10.85 24.43 -8.51
N SER A 187 10.39 24.13 -9.72
CA SER A 187 9.18 24.71 -10.34
C SER A 187 8.37 23.61 -11.03
N VAL A 188 7.07 23.83 -11.15
CA VAL A 188 6.17 23.04 -12.00
C VAL A 188 6.63 23.08 -13.47
N ASP A 189 7.31 24.16 -13.87
CA ASP A 189 7.84 24.35 -15.23
C ASP A 189 9.08 23.49 -15.52
N ASP A 190 9.70 22.88 -14.49
CA ASP A 190 10.80 21.92 -14.64
C ASP A 190 10.32 20.51 -15.00
N VAL A 191 9.00 20.27 -14.98
CA VAL A 191 8.39 18.97 -15.32
C VAL A 191 8.20 18.84 -16.82
N ASN A 192 8.56 17.70 -17.37
CA ASN A 192 8.21 17.37 -18.75
C ASN A 192 6.75 16.89 -18.83
N TRP A 193 5.90 17.68 -19.50
CA TRP A 193 4.47 17.42 -19.65
C TRP A 193 4.09 16.78 -21.00
N ASP A 194 5.05 16.57 -21.92
CA ASP A 194 4.82 16.03 -23.26
C ASP A 194 4.59 14.54 -23.25
N LYS A 195 3.43 14.12 -22.71
CA LYS A 195 3.06 12.70 -22.55
C LYS A 195 3.08 11.92 -23.86
N ASN A 196 3.38 10.63 -23.77
CA ASN A 196 3.37 9.70 -24.88
C ASN A 196 2.49 8.48 -24.55
N ASP A 197 1.22 8.53 -24.93
CA ASP A 197 0.24 7.46 -24.66
C ASP A 197 0.63 6.11 -25.26
N SER A 198 1.50 6.07 -26.30
CA SER A 198 1.97 4.82 -26.91
C SER A 198 2.91 4.01 -25.98
N LEU A 199 3.38 4.62 -24.90
CA LEU A 199 4.20 3.97 -23.88
C LEU A 199 3.40 3.42 -22.70
N ILE A 200 2.07 3.62 -22.69
CA ILE A 200 1.19 3.05 -21.66
C ILE A 200 0.67 1.69 -22.15
N GLU A 201 0.89 0.68 -21.32
CA GLU A 201 0.36 -0.66 -21.48
C GLU A 201 -0.51 -1.00 -20.28
N TYR A 202 -1.78 -1.28 -20.52
CA TYR A 202 -2.71 -1.58 -19.43
C TYR A 202 -2.56 -3.01 -18.94
N ILE A 203 -2.57 -3.17 -17.62
CA ILE A 203 -2.69 -4.47 -16.95
C ILE A 203 -4.19 -4.74 -16.79
N GLU A 204 -4.68 -5.77 -17.47
CA GLU A 204 -6.07 -6.17 -17.50
C GLU A 204 -6.40 -7.18 -16.38
N GLU A 205 -7.67 -7.54 -16.24
CA GLU A 205 -8.15 -8.44 -15.17
C GLU A 205 -7.59 -9.86 -15.20
N ASP A 206 -7.08 -10.33 -16.33
CA ASP A 206 -6.45 -11.65 -16.42
C ASP A 206 -5.20 -11.78 -15.53
N PHE A 207 -4.56 -10.66 -15.23
CA PHE A 207 -3.45 -10.60 -14.29
C PHE A 207 -3.86 -10.98 -12.86
N ASP A 208 -5.12 -10.75 -12.47
CA ASP A 208 -5.66 -11.15 -11.18
C ASP A 208 -5.51 -12.67 -10.97
N LEU A 209 -5.76 -13.47 -12.01
CA LEU A 209 -5.63 -14.92 -11.94
C LEU A 209 -4.17 -15.37 -11.75
N ILE A 210 -3.23 -14.64 -12.34
CA ILE A 210 -1.79 -14.94 -12.17
C ILE A 210 -1.39 -14.72 -10.71
N TYR A 211 -1.78 -13.59 -10.13
CA TYR A 211 -1.54 -13.29 -8.72
C TYR A 211 -2.24 -14.30 -7.78
N LEU A 212 -3.53 -14.59 -8.02
CA LEU A 212 -4.30 -15.55 -7.21
C LEU A 212 -3.72 -16.97 -7.26
N ASN A 213 -3.09 -17.35 -8.36
CA ASN A 213 -2.39 -18.64 -8.45
C ASN A 213 -1.14 -18.68 -7.55
N GLU A 214 -0.43 -17.56 -7.36
CA GLU A 214 0.67 -17.49 -6.39
C GLU A 214 0.12 -17.55 -4.95
N VAL A 215 -0.93 -16.80 -4.65
CA VAL A 215 -1.61 -16.84 -3.34
C VAL A 215 -2.09 -18.27 -3.02
N LYS A 216 -2.67 -18.99 -3.98
CA LYS A 216 -3.12 -20.38 -3.79
C LYS A 216 -2.01 -21.34 -3.36
N LYS A 217 -0.76 -21.12 -3.81
CA LYS A 217 0.38 -21.96 -3.44
C LYS A 217 0.72 -21.88 -1.93
N LEU A 218 0.27 -20.83 -1.26
CA LEU A 218 0.46 -20.64 0.17
C LEU A 218 -0.44 -21.53 1.04
N SER A 219 -1.46 -22.17 0.47
CA SER A 219 -2.38 -23.03 1.20
C SER A 219 -1.66 -24.26 1.75
N LEU A 220 -1.55 -24.38 3.07
CA LEU A 220 -0.85 -25.47 3.75
C LEU A 220 -1.77 -26.55 4.31
N SER A 221 -3.09 -26.30 4.36
CA SER A 221 -4.08 -27.20 4.96
C SER A 221 -5.32 -27.41 4.07
N PRO A 222 -5.17 -27.79 2.77
CA PRO A 222 -6.30 -27.85 1.84
C PRO A 222 -7.39 -28.84 2.25
N ILE A 223 -7.03 -29.92 2.95
CA ILE A 223 -8.02 -30.92 3.46
C ILE A 223 -8.87 -30.31 4.57
N ALA A 224 -8.26 -29.57 5.51
CA ALA A 224 -8.99 -28.89 6.58
C ALA A 224 -9.96 -27.84 6.01
N ILE A 225 -9.49 -27.05 5.03
CA ILE A 225 -10.33 -26.07 4.35
C ILE A 225 -11.49 -26.75 3.63
N MET A 226 -11.25 -27.83 2.92
CA MET A 226 -12.31 -28.61 2.26
C MET A 226 -13.38 -29.11 3.24
N LEU A 227 -13.00 -29.52 4.43
CA LEU A 227 -13.93 -29.97 5.47
C LEU A 227 -14.72 -28.80 6.06
N GLN A 228 -14.14 -27.61 6.07
CA GLN A 228 -14.73 -26.36 6.60
C GLN A 228 -15.17 -25.37 5.50
N ARG A 229 -15.33 -25.84 4.26
CA ARG A 229 -15.62 -24.96 3.11
C ARG A 229 -16.85 -24.06 3.29
N ASN A 230 -17.83 -24.52 4.08
CA ASN A 230 -19.07 -23.80 4.37
C ASN A 230 -18.98 -22.94 5.63
N MET A 231 -17.80 -22.78 6.25
CA MET A 231 -17.59 -21.88 7.38
C MET A 231 -18.01 -20.46 6.98
N PRO A 232 -18.95 -19.83 7.72
CA PRO A 232 -19.38 -18.49 7.36
C PRO A 232 -18.30 -17.46 7.71
N ILE A 233 -17.78 -16.79 6.67
CA ILE A 233 -16.76 -15.75 6.76
C ILE A 233 -17.36 -14.43 6.32
N VAL A 234 -17.22 -13.38 7.11
CA VAL A 234 -17.57 -12.02 6.73
C VAL A 234 -16.28 -11.28 6.32
N PHE A 235 -16.37 -10.49 5.26
CA PHE A 235 -15.27 -9.64 4.81
C PHE A 235 -15.73 -8.21 4.55
N SER A 236 -14.94 -7.23 5.01
CA SER A 236 -15.07 -5.82 4.65
C SER A 236 -13.78 -5.29 4.02
N PRO A 237 -13.83 -4.71 2.80
CA PRO A 237 -12.72 -3.96 2.23
C PRO A 237 -12.60 -2.53 2.77
N ILE A 238 -13.49 -2.09 3.63
CA ILE A 238 -13.60 -0.69 4.11
C ILE A 238 -13.54 0.29 2.93
N HIS A 239 -14.38 0.08 1.90
CA HIS A 239 -14.42 0.84 0.64
C HIS A 239 -13.14 0.77 -0.21
N GLY A 240 -12.18 -0.09 0.12
CA GLY A 240 -10.85 -0.13 -0.49
C GLY A 240 -10.69 -1.07 -1.69
N ALA A 241 -9.46 -1.16 -2.18
CA ALA A 241 -9.07 -1.90 -3.37
C ALA A 241 -9.08 -3.43 -3.21
N SER A 242 -9.19 -3.96 -1.99
CA SER A 242 -9.18 -5.40 -1.70
C SER A 242 -10.53 -6.11 -1.93
N GLY A 243 -11.60 -5.34 -2.20
CA GLY A 243 -12.98 -5.87 -2.30
C GLY A 243 -13.19 -7.00 -3.29
N LYS A 244 -12.46 -6.99 -4.40
CA LYS A 244 -12.47 -8.06 -5.41
C LYS A 244 -11.50 -9.21 -5.04
N MET A 245 -10.31 -8.86 -4.54
CA MET A 245 -9.21 -9.80 -4.44
C MET A 245 -9.30 -10.72 -3.23
N VAL A 246 -9.70 -10.23 -2.04
CA VAL A 246 -9.81 -11.07 -0.85
C VAL A 246 -10.90 -12.15 -0.99
N PRO A 247 -12.15 -11.83 -1.42
CA PRO A 247 -13.14 -12.87 -1.66
C PRO A 247 -12.70 -13.90 -2.72
N ALA A 248 -11.99 -13.44 -3.77
CA ALA A 248 -11.45 -14.34 -4.80
C ALA A 248 -10.34 -15.24 -4.23
N ALA A 249 -9.46 -14.72 -3.38
CA ALA A 249 -8.40 -15.49 -2.73
C ALA A 249 -8.97 -16.54 -1.76
N LEU A 250 -9.96 -16.19 -0.95
CA LEU A 250 -10.68 -17.15 -0.09
C LEU A 250 -11.32 -18.28 -0.91
N LYS A 251 -11.93 -17.95 -2.06
CA LYS A 251 -12.50 -18.94 -2.97
C LYS A 251 -11.45 -19.88 -3.58
N VAL A 252 -10.28 -19.36 -4.00
CA VAL A 252 -9.23 -20.24 -4.54
C VAL A 252 -8.57 -21.11 -3.47
N PHE A 253 -8.66 -20.72 -2.20
CA PHE A 253 -8.33 -21.59 -1.05
C PHE A 253 -9.36 -22.69 -0.84
N GLY A 254 -10.62 -22.47 -1.19
CA GLY A 254 -11.68 -23.47 -1.12
C GLY A 254 -12.84 -23.11 -0.18
N PHE A 255 -12.90 -21.88 0.35
CA PHE A 255 -14.04 -21.40 1.12
C PHE A 255 -15.19 -20.98 0.19
N GLU A 256 -16.42 -21.37 0.52
CA GLU A 256 -17.59 -21.15 -0.32
C GLU A 256 -18.59 -20.16 0.30
N ASN A 257 -18.62 -20.03 1.64
CA ASN A 257 -19.61 -19.24 2.37
C ASN A 257 -19.02 -17.89 2.82
N ILE A 258 -18.86 -16.97 1.86
CA ILE A 258 -18.23 -15.67 2.06
C ILE A 258 -19.29 -14.56 1.91
N HIS A 259 -19.42 -13.73 2.93
CA HIS A 259 -20.34 -12.60 3.01
C HIS A 259 -19.56 -11.29 3.01
N VAL A 260 -19.73 -10.49 1.96
CA VAL A 260 -19.09 -9.17 1.87
C VAL A 260 -20.05 -8.11 2.39
N VAL A 261 -19.56 -7.17 3.20
CA VAL A 261 -20.35 -6.02 3.68
C VAL A 261 -20.70 -5.14 2.47
N LYS A 262 -21.97 -5.15 2.07
CA LYS A 262 -22.44 -4.55 0.81
C LYS A 262 -22.19 -3.04 0.75
N GLU A 263 -22.41 -2.34 1.85
CA GLU A 263 -22.26 -0.90 1.97
C GLU A 263 -20.80 -0.45 1.86
N GLN A 264 -19.86 -1.36 2.10
CA GLN A 264 -18.41 -1.11 2.06
C GLN A 264 -17.73 -1.81 0.87
N ALA A 265 -18.49 -2.60 0.09
CA ALA A 265 -17.96 -3.40 -1.02
C ALA A 265 -17.53 -2.54 -2.22
N GLU A 266 -18.32 -1.50 -2.51
CA GLU A 266 -17.99 -0.57 -3.59
C GLU A 266 -16.91 0.42 -3.15
N PRO A 267 -15.88 0.60 -3.95
CA PRO A 267 -14.81 1.56 -3.65
C PRO A 267 -15.32 3.00 -3.57
N ASP A 268 -15.06 3.68 -2.46
CA ASP A 268 -15.47 5.07 -2.26
C ASP A 268 -14.43 5.82 -1.40
N GLY A 269 -13.74 6.77 -2.03
CA GLY A 269 -12.71 7.59 -1.40
C GLY A 269 -13.25 8.62 -0.39
N THR A 270 -14.57 8.76 -0.24
CA THR A 270 -15.18 9.58 0.81
C THR A 270 -15.35 8.82 2.13
N PHE A 271 -15.21 7.49 2.10
CA PHE A 271 -15.37 6.59 3.25
C PHE A 271 -16.65 6.85 4.06
N PRO A 272 -17.84 6.80 3.43
CA PRO A 272 -19.08 7.33 4.04
C PRO A 272 -19.55 6.58 5.28
N THR A 273 -19.06 5.36 5.52
CA THR A 273 -19.48 4.50 6.64
C THR A 273 -18.49 4.49 7.81
N VAL A 274 -17.34 5.16 7.69
CA VAL A 274 -16.29 5.17 8.73
C VAL A 274 -15.67 6.56 8.87
N ILE A 275 -15.19 6.88 10.06
CA ILE A 275 -14.44 8.11 10.32
C ILE A 275 -12.98 7.93 9.86
N TYR A 276 -12.38 6.80 10.24
CA TYR A 276 -11.04 6.42 9.84
C TYR A 276 -11.10 5.05 9.14
N PRO A 277 -10.62 4.93 7.89
CA PRO A 277 -10.62 3.66 7.16
C PRO A 277 -9.45 2.76 7.63
N ASN A 278 -9.38 2.49 8.93
CA ASN A 278 -8.32 1.71 9.56
C ASN A 278 -8.91 0.46 10.23
N PRO A 279 -8.54 -0.75 9.81
CA PRO A 279 -9.07 -1.98 10.40
C PRO A 279 -8.62 -2.23 11.86
N GLU A 280 -7.69 -1.42 12.39
CA GLU A 280 -7.33 -1.41 13.81
C GLU A 280 -8.40 -0.72 14.69
N GLU A 281 -9.23 0.13 14.07
CA GLU A 281 -10.27 0.88 14.78
C GLU A 281 -11.57 0.06 14.86
N ALA A 282 -12.06 -0.18 16.07
CA ALA A 282 -13.29 -0.96 16.27
C ALA A 282 -14.50 -0.32 15.56
N GLU A 283 -14.52 1.00 15.39
CA GLU A 283 -15.57 1.74 14.66
C GLU A 283 -15.64 1.31 13.20
N ALA A 284 -14.50 1.14 12.54
CA ALA A 284 -14.42 0.73 11.13
C ALA A 284 -15.00 -0.67 10.89
N LEU A 285 -15.01 -1.52 11.90
CA LEU A 285 -15.49 -2.90 11.84
C LEU A 285 -16.99 -3.05 12.21
N THR A 286 -17.66 -1.99 12.63
CA THR A 286 -19.04 -2.03 13.18
C THR A 286 -20.00 -2.76 12.24
N MET A 287 -19.98 -2.46 10.93
CA MET A 287 -20.88 -3.08 9.96
C MET A 287 -20.51 -4.55 9.71
N ALA A 288 -19.22 -4.87 9.65
CA ALA A 288 -18.76 -6.24 9.48
C ALA A 288 -19.13 -7.12 10.68
N LEU A 289 -19.01 -6.61 11.89
CA LEU A 289 -19.41 -7.31 13.12
C LEU A 289 -20.93 -7.49 13.21
N ALA A 290 -21.73 -6.51 12.77
CA ALA A 290 -23.17 -6.62 12.69
C ALA A 290 -23.61 -7.71 11.70
N LEU A 291 -23.04 -7.72 10.50
CA LEU A 291 -23.26 -8.79 9.52
C LEU A 291 -22.80 -10.14 10.06
N GLY A 292 -21.65 -10.17 10.76
CA GLY A 292 -21.13 -11.38 11.40
C GLY A 292 -22.12 -12.01 12.37
N LYS A 293 -22.80 -11.20 13.20
CA LYS A 293 -23.87 -11.68 14.11
C LYS A 293 -25.10 -12.19 13.34
N GLU A 294 -25.47 -11.50 12.24
CA GLU A 294 -26.62 -11.89 11.42
C GLU A 294 -26.43 -13.27 10.75
N VAL A 295 -25.24 -13.52 10.20
CA VAL A 295 -24.95 -14.76 9.48
C VAL A 295 -24.31 -15.84 10.35
N ASN A 296 -24.17 -15.60 11.66
CA ASN A 296 -23.44 -16.45 12.61
C ASN A 296 -22.03 -16.77 12.11
N ALA A 297 -21.27 -15.75 11.74
CA ALA A 297 -19.92 -15.92 11.21
C ALA A 297 -18.97 -16.49 12.27
N GLU A 298 -18.08 -17.37 11.85
CA GLU A 298 -16.99 -17.88 12.67
C GLU A 298 -15.71 -17.02 12.52
N LEU A 299 -15.66 -16.19 11.49
CA LEU A 299 -14.54 -15.29 11.22
C LEU A 299 -15.04 -14.01 10.54
N VAL A 300 -14.59 -12.88 11.03
CA VAL A 300 -14.79 -11.57 10.39
C VAL A 300 -13.42 -10.99 10.02
N LEU A 301 -13.26 -10.64 8.75
CA LEU A 301 -12.03 -10.11 8.18
C LEU A 301 -12.27 -8.70 7.63
N ALA A 302 -11.24 -7.85 7.69
CA ALA A 302 -11.25 -6.56 7.02
C ALA A 302 -9.87 -6.19 6.51
N CYS A 303 -9.80 -5.34 5.47
CA CYS A 303 -8.56 -4.73 4.99
C CYS A 303 -8.69 -3.21 4.98
N ASP A 304 -7.55 -2.52 5.07
CA ASP A 304 -7.46 -1.09 4.84
C ASP A 304 -7.61 -0.74 3.34
N PRO A 305 -7.75 0.56 2.98
CA PRO A 305 -8.07 0.95 1.60
C PRO A 305 -7.11 0.47 0.52
N ASP A 306 -5.82 0.36 0.80
CA ASP A 306 -4.85 -0.15 -0.17
C ASP A 306 -4.52 -1.64 0.02
N GLY A 307 -5.21 -2.32 0.94
CA GLY A 307 -5.21 -3.77 1.07
C GLY A 307 -3.89 -4.39 1.50
N ASP A 308 -3.01 -3.60 2.14
CA ASP A 308 -1.74 -4.08 2.66
C ASP A 308 -1.83 -4.53 4.13
N ARG A 309 -2.92 -4.19 4.83
CA ARG A 309 -3.21 -4.62 6.20
C ARG A 309 -4.49 -5.44 6.27
N TYR A 310 -4.58 -6.28 7.30
CA TYR A 310 -5.77 -7.08 7.56
C TYR A 310 -6.11 -7.08 9.04
N ALA A 311 -7.38 -7.17 9.37
CA ALA A 311 -7.87 -7.44 10.72
C ALA A 311 -8.68 -8.71 10.74
N ALA A 312 -8.66 -9.41 11.87
CA ALA A 312 -9.44 -10.61 12.11
C ALA A 312 -10.18 -10.50 13.45
N CYS A 313 -11.49 -10.79 13.42
CA CYS A 313 -12.29 -10.91 14.63
C CYS A 313 -12.90 -12.31 14.71
N VAL A 314 -12.92 -12.87 15.90
CA VAL A 314 -13.49 -14.20 16.19
C VAL A 314 -14.58 -14.09 17.27
N PRO A 315 -15.63 -14.91 17.24
CA PRO A 315 -16.67 -14.90 18.28
C PRO A 315 -16.12 -15.48 19.59
N ASP A 316 -16.49 -14.85 20.72
CA ASP A 316 -16.33 -15.41 22.06
C ASP A 316 -17.39 -16.48 22.35
N GLU A 317 -17.35 -17.08 23.55
CA GLU A 317 -18.32 -18.08 24.00
C GLU A 317 -19.77 -17.56 24.04
N ASN A 318 -19.97 -16.24 24.07
CA ASN A 318 -21.28 -15.58 24.09
C ASN A 318 -21.73 -15.11 22.70
N GLY A 319 -20.92 -15.33 21.67
CA GLY A 319 -21.15 -14.88 20.29
C GLY A 319 -20.84 -13.40 20.05
N ASN A 320 -20.09 -12.73 20.96
CA ASN A 320 -19.55 -11.41 20.69
C ASN A 320 -18.21 -11.55 19.99
N PHE A 321 -17.95 -10.66 19.05
CA PHE A 321 -16.68 -10.68 18.32
C PHE A 321 -15.59 -9.94 19.09
N GLU A 322 -14.43 -10.58 19.18
CA GLU A 322 -13.20 -10.00 19.71
C GLU A 322 -12.25 -9.71 18.55
N LEU A 323 -11.76 -8.46 18.47
CA LEU A 323 -10.72 -8.07 17.52
C LEU A 323 -9.37 -8.57 18.03
N LEU A 324 -8.73 -9.42 17.24
CA LEU A 324 -7.37 -9.86 17.50
C LEU A 324 -6.40 -8.76 17.09
N ASN A 325 -5.52 -8.33 18.00
CA ASN A 325 -4.51 -7.33 17.64
C ASN A 325 -3.38 -7.96 16.79
N GLY A 326 -2.54 -7.11 16.17
CA GLY A 326 -1.52 -7.57 15.23
C GLY A 326 -0.47 -8.49 15.87
N ASN A 327 -0.18 -8.34 17.17
CA ASN A 327 0.70 -9.28 17.89
C ASN A 327 0.06 -10.67 18.03
N GLN A 328 -1.25 -10.73 18.31
CA GLN A 328 -1.98 -11.99 18.41
C GLN A 328 -2.08 -12.68 17.06
N THR A 329 -2.53 -11.97 16.02
CA THR A 329 -2.64 -12.53 14.66
C THR A 329 -1.29 -12.93 14.10
N GLY A 330 -0.25 -12.10 14.26
CA GLY A 330 1.11 -12.42 13.84
C GLY A 330 1.67 -13.67 14.52
N SER A 331 1.44 -13.84 15.84
CA SER A 331 1.85 -15.03 16.58
C SER A 331 1.12 -16.29 16.11
N LEU A 332 -0.20 -16.20 15.88
CA LEU A 332 -1.02 -17.31 15.40
C LEU A 332 -0.59 -17.77 14.00
N ILE A 333 -0.42 -16.83 13.06
CA ILE A 333 0.04 -17.15 11.70
C ILE A 333 1.44 -17.75 11.75
N THR A 334 2.38 -17.15 12.51
CA THR A 334 3.74 -17.69 12.66
C THR A 334 3.72 -19.11 13.16
N TYR A 335 2.97 -19.41 14.23
CA TYR A 335 2.86 -20.77 14.78
C TYR A 335 2.24 -21.74 13.77
N TYR A 336 1.18 -21.33 13.08
CA TYR A 336 0.54 -22.13 12.04
C TYR A 336 1.50 -22.47 10.90
N LEU A 337 2.17 -21.46 10.34
CA LEU A 337 3.12 -21.67 9.25
C LEU A 337 4.22 -22.65 9.64
N LEU A 338 4.89 -22.40 10.77
CA LEU A 338 6.00 -23.23 11.23
C LEU A 338 5.55 -24.65 11.57
N SER A 339 4.37 -24.82 12.18
CA SER A 339 3.80 -26.14 12.47
C SER A 339 3.56 -26.92 11.17
N LYS A 340 2.95 -26.30 10.17
CA LYS A 340 2.67 -26.94 8.88
C LYS A 340 3.94 -27.23 8.08
N TRP A 341 4.91 -26.33 8.11
CA TRP A 341 6.21 -26.57 7.47
C TRP A 341 6.94 -27.75 8.11
N ARG A 342 6.90 -27.88 9.44
CA ARG A 342 7.46 -29.03 10.17
C ARG A 342 6.73 -30.33 9.84
N GLU A 343 5.38 -30.33 9.86
CA GLU A 343 4.56 -31.50 9.50
C GLU A 343 4.84 -31.98 8.07
N GLN A 344 5.12 -31.07 7.14
CA GLN A 344 5.44 -31.36 5.74
C GLN A 344 6.92 -31.67 5.49
N GLY A 345 7.76 -31.67 6.54
CA GLY A 345 9.20 -31.94 6.41
C GLY A 345 9.98 -30.86 5.63
N LYS A 346 9.45 -29.62 5.58
CA LYS A 346 10.05 -28.51 4.84
C LYS A 346 11.09 -27.71 5.63
N LEU A 347 11.17 -27.90 6.96
CA LEU A 347 12.19 -27.21 7.77
C LEU A 347 13.52 -27.94 7.62
N THR A 348 14.47 -27.30 6.94
CA THR A 348 15.81 -27.83 6.61
C THR A 348 16.92 -27.15 7.41
N GLY A 349 16.59 -26.09 8.19
CA GLY A 349 17.52 -25.26 8.92
C GLY A 349 18.02 -24.04 8.13
N LYS A 350 17.43 -23.77 6.97
CA LYS A 350 17.71 -22.58 6.14
C LYS A 350 16.54 -21.60 6.05
N GLU A 351 15.50 -21.87 6.79
CA GLU A 351 14.31 -21.04 6.80
C GLU A 351 14.48 -19.87 7.77
N PHE A 352 13.80 -18.76 7.43
CA PHE A 352 13.76 -17.60 8.31
C PHE A 352 12.42 -16.89 8.29
N MET A 353 12.17 -16.17 9.36
CA MET A 353 11.07 -15.22 9.52
C MET A 353 11.62 -13.84 9.86
N VAL A 354 10.80 -12.81 9.71
CA VAL A 354 11.19 -11.42 10.04
C VAL A 354 10.06 -10.74 10.79
N ASN A 355 10.40 -10.07 11.90
CA ASN A 355 9.48 -9.20 12.64
C ASN A 355 10.11 -7.82 12.88
N THR A 356 9.40 -6.92 13.55
CA THR A 356 9.95 -5.63 13.97
C THR A 356 10.29 -5.65 15.45
N ILE A 357 11.21 -4.77 15.88
CA ILE A 357 11.65 -4.64 17.27
C ILE A 357 10.55 -4.24 18.27
N VAL A 358 9.38 -3.78 17.76
CA VAL A 358 8.21 -3.43 18.57
C VAL A 358 7.11 -4.49 18.52
N THR A 359 7.30 -5.52 17.71
CA THR A 359 6.44 -6.70 17.66
C THR A 359 6.74 -7.61 18.85
N THR A 360 5.77 -8.39 19.31
CA THR A 360 5.92 -9.25 20.48
C THR A 360 7.08 -10.25 20.36
N GLU A 361 7.89 -10.39 21.42
CA GLU A 361 8.95 -11.39 21.53
C GLU A 361 8.43 -12.84 21.47
N LEU A 362 7.11 -13.05 21.63
CA LEU A 362 6.50 -14.38 21.49
C LEU A 362 6.79 -14.98 20.12
N ILE A 363 6.86 -14.18 19.06
CA ILE A 363 7.18 -14.63 17.70
C ILE A 363 8.60 -15.19 17.65
N ASP A 364 9.56 -14.53 18.30
CA ASP A 364 10.96 -15.01 18.39
C ASP A 364 11.05 -16.36 19.14
N GLU A 365 10.32 -16.49 20.25
CA GLU A 365 10.28 -17.75 21.02
C GLU A 365 9.58 -18.88 20.24
N ILE A 366 8.53 -18.57 19.48
CA ILE A 366 7.91 -19.52 18.56
C ILE A 366 8.94 -19.99 17.53
N CYS A 367 9.59 -19.08 16.80
CA CYS A 367 10.61 -19.41 15.80
C CYS A 367 11.73 -20.28 16.38
N LYS A 368 12.24 -19.92 17.54
CA LYS A 368 13.27 -20.65 18.26
C LYS A 368 12.83 -22.09 18.62
N SER A 369 11.56 -22.28 19.02
CA SER A 369 11.01 -23.60 19.34
C SER A 369 10.92 -24.54 18.13
N PHE A 370 10.89 -23.97 16.91
CA PHE A 370 10.94 -24.70 15.65
C PHE A 370 12.35 -24.80 15.03
N GLY A 371 13.36 -24.14 15.63
CA GLY A 371 14.72 -24.07 15.11
C GLY A 371 14.85 -23.16 13.87
N VAL A 372 13.94 -22.20 13.73
CA VAL A 372 13.91 -21.25 12.61
C VAL A 372 14.48 -19.91 13.05
N THR A 373 15.33 -19.30 12.22
CA THR A 373 15.89 -17.97 12.48
C THR A 373 14.79 -16.91 12.38
N CYS A 374 14.69 -16.01 13.36
CA CYS A 374 13.87 -14.82 13.29
C CYS A 374 14.78 -13.59 13.26
N TYR A 375 14.63 -12.75 12.24
CA TYR A 375 15.32 -11.47 12.16
C TYR A 375 14.40 -10.37 12.69
N SER A 376 14.91 -9.54 13.62
CA SER A 376 14.19 -8.37 14.13
C SER A 376 14.77 -7.10 13.51
N VAL A 377 13.91 -6.29 12.89
CA VAL A 377 14.28 -5.06 12.19
C VAL A 377 13.57 -3.84 12.77
N LEU A 378 13.97 -2.64 12.35
CA LEU A 378 13.22 -1.42 12.67
C LEU A 378 11.81 -1.45 12.06
N THR A 379 10.89 -0.68 12.65
CA THR A 379 9.52 -0.50 12.13
C THR A 379 9.51 -0.01 10.69
N GLY A 380 8.52 -0.45 9.94
CA GLY A 380 8.36 -0.17 8.52
C GLY A 380 8.69 -1.41 7.68
N PHE A 381 7.69 -1.91 6.95
CA PHE A 381 7.79 -3.16 6.19
C PHE A 381 8.94 -3.17 5.17
N LYS A 382 9.37 -2.01 4.69
CA LYS A 382 10.55 -1.87 3.82
C LYS A 382 11.82 -2.47 4.43
N ASN A 383 11.97 -2.42 5.77
CA ASN A 383 13.10 -3.02 6.48
C ASN A 383 12.99 -4.56 6.50
N ILE A 384 11.77 -5.09 6.54
CA ILE A 384 11.50 -6.53 6.37
C ILE A 384 11.85 -6.96 4.95
N ALA A 385 11.40 -6.22 3.94
CA ALA A 385 11.68 -6.47 2.53
C ALA A 385 13.18 -6.44 2.23
N GLU A 386 13.94 -5.54 2.86
CA GLU A 386 15.40 -5.45 2.72
C GLU A 386 16.10 -6.73 3.21
N VAL A 387 15.65 -7.30 4.35
CA VAL A 387 16.17 -8.60 4.83
C VAL A 387 15.81 -9.73 3.86
N ILE A 388 14.57 -9.76 3.36
CA ILE A 388 14.15 -10.76 2.37
C ILE A 388 15.07 -10.71 1.15
N LEU A 389 15.31 -9.52 0.61
CA LEU A 389 16.21 -9.30 -0.54
C LEU A 389 17.65 -9.74 -0.22
N ALA A 390 18.17 -9.37 0.95
CA ALA A 390 19.54 -9.72 1.36
C ALA A 390 19.75 -11.23 1.54
N GLN A 391 18.69 -11.99 1.84
CA GLN A 391 18.72 -13.44 2.02
C GLN A 391 18.27 -14.21 0.76
N GLU A 392 17.87 -13.54 -0.31
CA GLU A 392 17.45 -14.19 -1.55
C GLU A 392 18.54 -15.13 -2.11
N GLY A 393 18.17 -16.37 -2.41
CA GLY A 393 19.09 -17.41 -2.87
C GLY A 393 19.99 -18.03 -1.77
N LYS A 394 19.94 -17.54 -0.53
CA LYS A 394 20.73 -18.06 0.63
C LYS A 394 19.84 -18.80 1.64
N GLN A 395 18.72 -18.22 1.99
CA GLN A 395 17.73 -18.74 2.93
C GLN A 395 16.34 -18.68 2.32
N THR A 396 15.39 -19.40 2.93
CA THR A 396 14.00 -19.43 2.48
C THR A 396 13.13 -18.63 3.44
N TYR A 397 12.51 -17.57 2.96
CA TYR A 397 11.53 -16.78 3.72
C TYR A 397 10.22 -17.53 3.86
N ILE A 398 9.71 -17.68 5.09
CA ILE A 398 8.41 -18.29 5.35
C ILE A 398 7.32 -17.24 5.49
N GLY A 399 7.56 -16.23 6.34
CA GLY A 399 6.61 -15.16 6.61
C GLY A 399 7.15 -14.18 7.64
N GLY A 400 6.40 -13.13 7.88
CA GLY A 400 6.74 -12.10 8.85
C GLY A 400 5.83 -10.89 8.75
N GLY A 401 5.92 -10.01 9.72
CA GLY A 401 5.05 -8.85 9.75
C GLY A 401 5.32 -7.89 10.89
N GLU A 402 4.37 -6.98 11.02
CA GLU A 402 4.38 -5.89 11.98
C GLU A 402 3.17 -6.00 12.91
N GLU A 403 3.31 -5.53 14.15
CA GLU A 403 2.21 -5.42 15.11
C GLU A 403 1.05 -4.53 14.62
N SER A 404 1.31 -3.68 13.63
CA SER A 404 0.35 -2.80 12.97
C SER A 404 -0.45 -3.48 11.85
N TYR A 405 -0.81 -4.76 12.03
CA TYR A 405 -1.69 -5.53 11.14
C TYR A 405 -1.15 -5.78 9.73
N GLY A 406 0.13 -5.58 9.49
CA GLY A 406 0.79 -5.86 8.23
C GLY A 406 1.52 -7.20 8.26
N TYR A 407 1.18 -8.14 7.38
CA TYR A 407 1.83 -9.46 7.31
C TYR A 407 2.09 -9.87 5.87
N LEU A 408 3.14 -10.64 5.65
CA LEU A 408 3.48 -11.26 4.38
C LEU A 408 3.78 -12.74 4.59
N VAL A 409 3.19 -13.60 3.75
CA VAL A 409 3.48 -15.03 3.70
C VAL A 409 4.11 -15.38 2.35
N GLY A 410 5.26 -16.06 2.38
CA GLY A 410 6.04 -16.34 1.17
C GLY A 410 6.71 -15.09 0.59
N ASP A 411 7.44 -15.25 -0.50
CA ASP A 411 8.34 -14.23 -1.04
C ASP A 411 7.98 -13.77 -2.46
N PHE A 412 6.76 -14.04 -2.92
CA PHE A 412 6.31 -13.69 -4.28
C PHE A 412 6.07 -12.18 -4.46
N VAL A 413 5.84 -11.44 -3.35
CA VAL A 413 5.80 -9.99 -3.25
C VAL A 413 6.82 -9.49 -2.21
N ARG A 414 7.01 -8.16 -2.09
CA ARG A 414 7.97 -7.54 -1.16
C ARG A 414 7.35 -6.42 -0.32
N ASP A 415 6.04 -6.44 -0.17
CA ASP A 415 5.30 -5.61 0.79
C ASP A 415 4.24 -6.47 1.49
N LYS A 416 3.64 -5.91 2.53
CA LYS A 416 2.52 -6.51 3.24
C LYS A 416 1.42 -6.94 2.27
N ASP A 417 0.84 -8.08 2.52
CA ASP A 417 -0.20 -8.63 1.66
C ASP A 417 -1.43 -9.04 2.48
N GLY A 418 -2.38 -8.12 2.59
CA GLY A 418 -3.66 -8.37 3.27
C GLY A 418 -4.50 -9.44 2.56
N VAL A 419 -4.32 -9.63 1.24
CA VAL A 419 -5.07 -10.64 0.48
C VAL A 419 -4.63 -12.05 0.88
N SER A 420 -3.33 -12.31 0.90
CA SER A 420 -2.80 -13.60 1.33
C SER A 420 -2.98 -13.81 2.84
N ALA A 421 -2.78 -12.78 3.66
CA ALA A 421 -2.94 -12.86 5.11
C ALA A 421 -4.38 -13.22 5.52
N CYS A 422 -5.40 -12.64 4.86
CA CYS A 422 -6.80 -13.01 5.07
C CYS A 422 -7.10 -14.46 4.67
N SER A 423 -6.31 -15.05 3.79
CA SER A 423 -6.56 -16.39 3.24
C SER A 423 -5.90 -17.52 4.05
N ILE A 424 -4.81 -17.17 4.79
CA ILE A 424 -4.04 -18.10 5.62
C ILE A 424 -4.73 -18.35 6.96
#